data_f7386c1d0a98a35cf0b4e49c21512d21
#
_entry.id   f7386c1d0a98a35cf0b4e49c21512d21
#
_cell.length_a   1.000
_cell.length_b   1.000
_cell.length_c   1.000
_cell.angle_alpha   90.00
_cell.angle_beta   90.00
_cell.angle_gamma   90.00
#
_symmetry.space_group_name_H-M   'P 1'
#
loop_
_entity.id
_entity.type
_entity.pdbx_description
1 polymer ?
#
loop_
_entity_poly.entity_id
_entity_poly.type
_entity_poly.pdbx_seq_one_letter_code
_entity_poly.pdbx_strand_id
1 'polypeptide(L)'
;MAAIARAGLDGQLAAELVLVISDRGDAAGIPAASALGLATAVIEARGYEGRAVFEAALGEAIDRSGAELLVLAGFMRILSAAFVQRYAGRLLNIHPSLLPKYKGLHTHRRVLQAGEREHGASVHFVTDELDGGPVICQARVAVQADDTEQSLAARVVLQEHRIYPMVIGLIAAGRLKLQGATIVLDGQALSAPIVEDEQHAQRPVNAGAHA
;
A
#
# COMPACT_ATOMS: atom_id res chain seq x y z
N MET A 1 4.31 2.48 -6.39
CA MET A 1 5.35 3.51 -6.23
C MET A 1 5.02 4.75 -7.06
N ALA A 2 4.99 4.69 -8.41
CA ALA A 2 4.82 5.89 -9.27
C ALA A 2 3.58 6.76 -8.94
N ALA A 3 2.43 6.18 -8.60
CA ALA A 3 1.24 6.93 -8.21
C ALA A 3 1.46 7.75 -6.94
N ILE A 4 2.14 7.16 -5.94
CA ILE A 4 2.48 7.85 -4.68
C ILE A 4 3.48 8.98 -4.95
N ALA A 5 4.51 8.70 -5.76
CA ALA A 5 5.52 9.70 -6.11
C ALA A 5 4.89 10.92 -6.82
N ARG A 6 4.01 10.68 -7.79
CA ARG A 6 3.29 11.76 -8.48
C ARG A 6 2.42 12.56 -7.53
N ALA A 7 1.61 11.89 -6.70
CA ALA A 7 0.76 12.57 -5.72
C ALA A 7 1.59 13.45 -4.75
N GLY A 8 2.81 13.02 -4.36
CA GLY A 8 3.74 13.83 -3.58
C GLY A 8 4.24 15.06 -4.35
N LEU A 9 4.72 14.87 -5.58
CA LEU A 9 5.24 15.94 -6.41
C LEU A 9 4.17 16.98 -6.82
N ASP A 10 2.92 16.51 -7.02
CA ASP A 10 1.78 17.37 -7.35
C ASP A 10 1.20 18.10 -6.12
N GLY A 11 1.82 17.94 -4.93
CA GLY A 11 1.35 18.56 -3.69
C GLY A 11 0.05 17.99 -3.14
N GLN A 12 -0.40 16.85 -3.65
CA GLN A 12 -1.61 16.17 -3.19
C GLN A 12 -1.39 15.36 -1.90
N LEU A 13 -0.12 15.07 -1.57
CA LEU A 13 0.28 14.42 -0.32
C LEU A 13 1.00 15.44 0.57
N ALA A 14 0.53 15.57 1.81
CA ALA A 14 1.26 16.30 2.86
C ALA A 14 2.41 15.42 3.43
N ALA A 15 3.17 14.77 2.54
CA ALA A 15 4.26 13.87 2.88
C ALA A 15 5.40 13.99 1.87
N GLU A 16 6.62 13.88 2.37
CA GLU A 16 7.83 13.82 1.56
C GLU A 16 8.25 12.36 1.34
N LEU A 17 8.56 11.98 0.10
CA LEU A 17 9.14 10.69 -0.20
C LEU A 17 10.66 10.78 -0.02
N VAL A 18 11.14 10.33 1.13
CA VAL A 18 12.56 10.44 1.51
C VAL A 18 13.44 9.36 0.90
N LEU A 19 12.89 8.18 0.58
CA LEU A 19 13.67 7.07 0.02
C LEU A 19 12.76 6.05 -0.68
N VAL A 20 13.20 5.54 -1.83
CA VAL A 20 12.62 4.39 -2.52
C VAL A 20 13.62 3.23 -2.46
N ILE A 21 13.24 2.12 -1.85
CA ILE A 21 14.08 0.93 -1.73
C ILE A 21 13.51 -0.20 -2.60
N SER A 22 14.39 -0.93 -3.28
CA SER A 22 14.03 -2.19 -3.95
C SER A 22 14.93 -3.33 -3.48
N ASP A 23 14.35 -4.51 -3.33
CA ASP A 23 15.09 -5.77 -3.09
C ASP A 23 15.57 -6.44 -4.39
N ARG A 24 15.43 -5.73 -5.53
CA ARG A 24 15.83 -6.17 -6.86
C ARG A 24 16.47 -5.02 -7.63
N GLY A 25 17.68 -5.26 -8.17
CA GLY A 25 18.40 -4.27 -8.98
C GLY A 25 17.75 -4.00 -10.34
N ASP A 26 16.99 -4.96 -10.88
CA ASP A 26 16.27 -4.88 -12.16
C ASP A 26 14.84 -4.29 -12.03
N ALA A 27 14.43 -3.86 -10.84
CA ALA A 27 13.10 -3.33 -10.63
C ALA A 27 12.90 -2.01 -11.37
N ALA A 28 11.92 -1.95 -12.28
CA ALA A 28 11.58 -0.74 -13.05
C ALA A 28 11.22 0.48 -12.17
N GLY A 29 10.88 0.25 -10.91
CA GLY A 29 10.60 1.30 -9.94
C GLY A 29 11.82 2.17 -9.61
N ILE A 30 13.04 1.62 -9.62
CA ILE A 30 14.27 2.36 -9.30
C ILE A 30 14.59 3.44 -10.33
N PRO A 31 14.75 3.13 -11.64
CA PRO A 31 14.99 4.18 -12.63
C PRO A 31 13.84 5.18 -12.71
N ALA A 32 12.58 4.74 -12.52
CA ALA A 32 11.44 5.64 -12.49
C ALA A 32 11.49 6.61 -11.31
N ALA A 33 11.87 6.17 -10.12
CA ALA A 33 12.05 7.02 -8.94
C ALA A 33 13.22 8.01 -9.12
N SER A 34 14.36 7.53 -9.64
CA SER A 34 15.52 8.38 -9.94
C SER A 34 15.20 9.47 -10.96
N ALA A 35 14.42 9.15 -11.99
CA ALA A 35 13.97 10.14 -13.00
C ALA A 35 13.05 11.24 -12.41
N LEU A 36 12.41 10.95 -11.27
CA LEU A 36 11.62 11.92 -10.49
C LEU A 36 12.46 12.67 -9.43
N GLY A 37 13.77 12.47 -9.40
CA GLY A 37 14.67 13.11 -8.44
C GLY A 37 14.62 12.52 -7.02
N LEU A 38 13.98 11.37 -6.84
CA LEU A 38 13.87 10.71 -5.53
C LEU A 38 15.15 9.94 -5.18
N ALA A 39 15.53 9.95 -3.92
CA ALA A 39 16.60 9.10 -3.43
C ALA A 39 16.21 7.63 -3.56
N THR A 40 17.15 6.80 -4.03
CA THR A 40 16.92 5.38 -4.26
C THR A 40 18.00 4.52 -3.64
N ALA A 41 17.65 3.31 -3.20
CA ALA A 41 18.58 2.29 -2.75
C ALA A 41 18.17 0.91 -3.28
N VAL A 42 19.15 0.08 -3.55
CA VAL A 42 18.95 -1.34 -3.91
C VAL A 42 19.60 -2.19 -2.82
N ILE A 43 18.79 -3.01 -2.16
CA ILE A 43 19.23 -3.92 -1.09
C ILE A 43 18.76 -5.32 -1.47
N GLU A 44 19.58 -6.03 -2.23
CA GLU A 44 19.21 -7.35 -2.76
C GLU A 44 19.38 -8.44 -1.70
N ALA A 45 18.30 -9.14 -1.38
CA ALA A 45 18.33 -10.21 -0.37
C ALA A 45 19.33 -11.33 -0.68
N ARG A 46 19.63 -11.58 -1.97
CA ARG A 46 20.63 -12.58 -2.40
C ARG A 46 22.06 -12.21 -2.01
N GLY A 47 22.33 -10.95 -1.65
CA GLY A 47 23.65 -10.48 -1.20
C GLY A 47 23.90 -10.70 0.30
N TYR A 48 22.98 -11.31 1.03
CA TYR A 48 23.06 -11.46 2.48
C TYR A 48 22.94 -12.92 2.91
N GLU A 49 23.64 -13.28 3.99
CA GLU A 49 23.56 -14.60 4.60
C GLU A 49 22.27 -14.75 5.42
N GLY A 50 21.13 -14.88 4.72
CA GLY A 50 19.83 -15.13 5.33
C GLY A 50 18.99 -13.87 5.60
N ARG A 51 17.73 -14.14 5.96
CA ARG A 51 16.69 -13.12 6.10
C ARG A 51 17.03 -12.08 7.17
N ALA A 52 17.56 -12.50 8.31
CA ALA A 52 17.83 -11.60 9.42
C ALA A 52 18.89 -10.53 9.07
N VAL A 53 19.96 -10.91 8.34
CA VAL A 53 21.01 -9.98 7.92
C VAL A 53 20.51 -9.02 6.83
N PHE A 54 19.70 -9.53 5.90
CA PHE A 54 19.01 -8.70 4.91
C PHE A 54 18.08 -7.67 5.58
N GLU A 55 17.22 -8.11 6.50
CA GLU A 55 16.29 -7.24 7.20
C GLU A 55 17.01 -6.22 8.11
N ALA A 56 18.16 -6.56 8.68
CA ALA A 56 18.99 -5.62 9.40
C ALA A 56 19.48 -4.50 8.47
N ALA A 57 20.05 -4.85 7.30
CA ALA A 57 20.51 -3.87 6.32
C ALA A 57 19.36 -3.00 5.78
N LEU A 58 18.18 -3.60 5.53
CA LEU A 58 16.99 -2.89 5.15
C LEU A 58 16.57 -1.89 6.24
N GLY A 59 16.53 -2.34 7.50
CA GLY A 59 16.20 -1.49 8.64
C GLY A 59 17.17 -0.33 8.83
N GLU A 60 18.47 -0.55 8.67
CA GLU A 60 19.47 0.51 8.73
C GLU A 60 19.27 1.58 7.64
N ALA A 61 18.92 1.17 6.42
CA ALA A 61 18.66 2.12 5.34
C ALA A 61 17.40 2.95 5.62
N ILE A 62 16.35 2.31 6.13
CA ILE A 62 15.11 2.98 6.54
C ILE A 62 15.39 3.98 7.65
N ASP A 63 16.07 3.57 8.72
CA ASP A 63 16.31 4.45 9.87
C ASP A 63 17.20 5.65 9.51
N ARG A 64 18.22 5.44 8.65
CA ARG A 64 19.06 6.53 8.14
C ARG A 64 18.29 7.52 7.27
N SER A 65 17.23 7.09 6.59
CA SER A 65 16.41 7.98 5.77
C SER A 65 15.51 8.89 6.60
N GLY A 66 15.29 8.59 7.88
CA GLY A 66 14.35 9.32 8.73
C GLY A 66 12.88 9.05 8.38
N ALA A 67 12.56 8.01 7.61
CA ALA A 67 11.19 7.71 7.23
C ALA A 67 10.31 7.43 8.44
N GLU A 68 9.20 8.14 8.56
CA GLU A 68 8.19 7.95 9.62
C GLU A 68 7.14 6.91 9.23
N LEU A 69 6.88 6.73 7.94
CA LEU A 69 5.93 5.77 7.39
C LEU A 69 6.61 4.90 6.32
N LEU A 70 6.39 3.60 6.38
CA LEU A 70 6.88 2.61 5.44
C LEU A 70 5.71 2.13 4.58
N VAL A 71 5.91 2.17 3.26
CA VAL A 71 4.86 1.86 2.29
C VAL A 71 5.32 0.72 1.37
N LEU A 72 4.75 -0.46 1.55
CA LEU A 72 5.02 -1.61 0.69
C LEU A 72 4.21 -1.49 -0.62
N ALA A 73 4.90 -1.46 -1.73
CA ALA A 73 4.30 -1.36 -3.07
C ALA A 73 4.92 -2.43 -3.99
N GLY A 74 4.27 -3.57 -4.10
CA GLY A 74 4.79 -4.70 -4.87
C GLY A 74 5.96 -5.43 -4.21
N PHE A 75 6.11 -5.31 -2.90
CA PHE A 75 7.12 -6.04 -2.13
C PHE A 75 6.63 -7.47 -1.88
N MET A 76 7.33 -8.46 -2.46
CA MET A 76 6.88 -9.87 -2.52
C MET A 76 7.54 -10.79 -1.49
N ARG A 77 8.19 -10.23 -0.47
CA ARG A 77 8.81 -11.02 0.60
C ARG A 77 7.99 -10.97 1.88
N ILE A 78 7.97 -12.07 2.59
CA ILE A 78 7.42 -12.12 3.94
C ILE A 78 8.48 -11.58 4.91
N LEU A 79 8.17 -10.47 5.56
CA LEU A 79 8.99 -9.88 6.60
C LEU A 79 8.90 -10.70 7.90
N SER A 80 9.97 -10.72 8.67
CA SER A 80 9.95 -11.41 9.98
C SER A 80 9.07 -10.65 10.98
N ALA A 81 8.54 -11.36 11.97
CA ALA A 81 7.79 -10.75 13.06
C ALA A 81 8.59 -9.66 13.77
N ALA A 82 9.91 -9.88 13.96
CA ALA A 82 10.79 -8.88 14.57
C ALA A 82 10.88 -7.59 13.76
N PHE A 83 10.99 -7.70 12.42
CA PHE A 83 10.99 -6.53 11.54
C PHE A 83 9.65 -5.81 11.57
N VAL A 84 8.54 -6.54 11.46
CA VAL A 84 7.19 -5.97 11.51
C VAL A 84 6.95 -5.26 12.84
N GLN A 85 7.38 -5.84 13.95
CA GLN A 85 7.25 -5.25 15.29
C GLN A 85 8.07 -3.96 15.46
N ARG A 86 9.28 -3.91 14.87
CA ARG A 86 10.11 -2.70 14.88
C ARG A 86 9.39 -1.49 14.25
N TYR A 87 8.57 -1.74 13.24
CA TYR A 87 7.83 -0.71 12.50
C TYR A 87 6.31 -0.80 12.72
N ALA A 88 5.87 -1.39 13.83
CA ALA A 88 4.46 -1.54 14.14
C ALA A 88 3.71 -0.20 14.10
N GLY A 89 2.56 -0.18 13.46
CA GLY A 89 1.74 1.03 13.26
C GLY A 89 2.27 2.02 12.22
N ARG A 90 3.43 1.74 11.61
CA ARG A 90 4.08 2.58 10.60
C ARG A 90 4.32 1.85 9.27
N LEU A 91 3.88 0.62 9.14
CA LEU A 91 4.10 -0.21 7.97
C LEU A 91 2.77 -0.49 7.28
N LEU A 92 2.61 -0.01 6.05
CA LEU A 92 1.44 -0.17 5.21
C LEU A 92 1.70 -1.13 4.06
N ASN A 93 0.66 -1.84 3.66
CA ASN A 93 0.65 -2.62 2.43
C ASN A 93 -0.63 -2.36 1.63
N ILE A 94 -0.55 -2.52 0.32
CA ILE A 94 -1.69 -2.61 -0.56
C ILE A 94 -1.77 -4.04 -1.10
N HIS A 95 -2.96 -4.63 -0.98
CA HIS A 95 -3.20 -6.01 -1.39
C HIS A 95 -4.33 -6.07 -2.42
N PRO A 96 -4.14 -6.75 -3.56
CA PRO A 96 -5.12 -6.78 -4.65
C PRO A 96 -6.26 -7.76 -4.37
N SER A 97 -6.96 -7.59 -3.26
CA SER A 97 -8.23 -8.25 -2.94
C SER A 97 -9.03 -7.47 -1.91
N LEU A 98 -10.30 -7.83 -1.74
CA LEU A 98 -11.14 -7.35 -0.65
C LEU A 98 -10.90 -8.20 0.60
N LEU A 99 -9.87 -7.84 1.38
CA LEU A 99 -9.53 -8.55 2.62
C LEU A 99 -10.75 -8.60 3.58
N PRO A 100 -10.92 -9.70 4.34
CA PRO A 100 -10.00 -10.81 4.56
C PRO A 100 -10.04 -11.91 3.47
N LYS A 101 -10.81 -11.74 2.40
CA LYS A 101 -10.85 -12.72 1.31
C LYS A 101 -9.54 -12.68 0.49
N TYR A 102 -9.12 -13.83 0.00
CA TYR A 102 -8.03 -13.98 -0.97
C TYR A 102 -6.68 -13.42 -0.50
N LYS A 103 -6.29 -13.65 0.77
CA LYS A 103 -4.92 -13.40 1.25
C LYS A 103 -3.90 -14.13 0.38
N GLY A 104 -2.69 -13.60 0.27
CA GLY A 104 -1.58 -14.19 -0.47
C GLY A 104 -1.66 -13.98 -1.98
N LEU A 105 -1.09 -14.89 -2.74
CA LEU A 105 -0.84 -14.72 -4.17
C LEU A 105 -2.03 -15.11 -5.06
N HIS A 106 -1.96 -14.69 -6.34
CA HIS A 106 -2.90 -15.06 -7.43
C HIS A 106 -4.36 -14.68 -7.15
N THR A 107 -4.59 -13.56 -6.54
CA THR A 107 -5.92 -13.11 -6.10
C THR A 107 -6.92 -13.01 -7.25
N HIS A 108 -6.54 -12.37 -8.37
CA HIS A 108 -7.41 -12.19 -9.54
C HIS A 108 -7.86 -13.54 -10.12
N ARG A 109 -6.93 -14.48 -10.31
CA ARG A 109 -7.24 -15.84 -10.80
C ARG A 109 -8.20 -16.55 -9.85
N ARG A 110 -7.94 -16.48 -8.55
CA ARG A 110 -8.76 -17.16 -7.53
C ARG A 110 -10.16 -16.58 -7.47
N VAL A 111 -10.32 -15.28 -7.62
CA VAL A 111 -11.61 -14.59 -7.69
C VAL A 111 -12.41 -15.02 -8.90
N LEU A 112 -11.79 -15.04 -10.09
CA LEU A 112 -12.44 -15.50 -11.33
C LEU A 112 -12.85 -16.97 -11.23
N GLN A 113 -11.99 -17.83 -10.72
CA GLN A 113 -12.28 -19.25 -10.51
C GLN A 113 -13.43 -19.50 -9.52
N ALA A 114 -13.57 -18.62 -8.53
CA ALA A 114 -14.64 -18.69 -7.53
C ALA A 114 -15.98 -18.12 -8.02
N GLY A 115 -16.01 -17.48 -9.21
CA GLY A 115 -17.21 -16.86 -9.74
C GLY A 115 -17.71 -15.68 -8.91
N GLU A 116 -16.81 -14.99 -8.22
CA GLU A 116 -17.17 -13.79 -7.43
C GLU A 116 -17.68 -12.69 -8.36
N ARG A 117 -18.59 -11.87 -7.85
CA ARG A 117 -19.13 -10.72 -8.59
C ARG A 117 -18.38 -9.42 -8.31
N GLU A 118 -17.60 -9.39 -7.23
CA GLU A 118 -16.81 -8.24 -6.79
C GLU A 118 -15.38 -8.67 -6.49
N HIS A 119 -14.47 -7.80 -6.79
CA HIS A 119 -13.06 -7.87 -6.45
C HIS A 119 -12.57 -6.48 -6.03
N GLY A 120 -11.26 -6.28 -5.87
CA GLY A 120 -10.75 -4.96 -5.55
C GLY A 120 -9.37 -4.98 -4.90
N ALA A 121 -9.10 -3.91 -4.16
CA ALA A 121 -7.87 -3.75 -3.41
C ALA A 121 -8.14 -3.32 -1.97
N SER A 122 -7.22 -3.63 -1.07
CA SER A 122 -7.26 -3.23 0.33
C SER A 122 -5.94 -2.59 0.74
N VAL A 123 -6.00 -1.44 1.39
CA VAL A 123 -4.89 -0.85 2.12
C VAL A 123 -5.02 -1.23 3.58
N HIS A 124 -3.96 -1.79 4.16
CA HIS A 124 -3.98 -2.26 5.55
C HIS A 124 -2.64 -1.97 6.25
N PHE A 125 -2.67 -1.91 7.57
CA PHE A 125 -1.45 -1.98 8.36
C PHE A 125 -0.89 -3.41 8.31
N VAL A 126 0.43 -3.52 8.24
CA VAL A 126 1.10 -4.83 8.24
C VAL A 126 1.26 -5.31 9.67
N THR A 127 0.94 -6.58 9.88
CA THR A 127 1.17 -7.35 11.10
C THR A 127 2.00 -8.59 10.77
N ASP A 128 2.31 -9.41 11.75
CA ASP A 128 2.99 -10.70 11.60
C ASP A 128 2.12 -11.76 10.89
N GLU A 129 0.81 -11.57 10.86
CA GLU A 129 -0.09 -12.38 10.04
C GLU A 129 -0.10 -11.89 8.59
N LEU A 130 0.13 -12.81 7.63
CA LEU A 130 0.09 -12.48 6.19
C LEU A 130 -1.26 -11.89 5.81
N ASP A 131 -1.26 -10.66 5.31
CA ASP A 131 -2.44 -9.89 4.91
C ASP A 131 -3.56 -9.90 5.98
N GLY A 132 -3.16 -9.98 7.27
CA GLY A 132 -4.07 -10.14 8.41
C GLY A 132 -4.26 -8.87 9.25
N GLY A 133 -3.52 -7.82 8.97
CA GLY A 133 -3.58 -6.59 9.76
C GLY A 133 -4.85 -5.75 9.51
N PRO A 134 -5.09 -4.74 10.36
CA PRO A 134 -6.27 -3.88 10.27
C PRO A 134 -6.41 -3.22 8.89
N VAL A 135 -7.54 -3.43 8.23
CA VAL A 135 -7.85 -2.88 6.91
C VAL A 135 -8.37 -1.46 7.04
N ILE A 136 -7.71 -0.51 6.39
CA ILE A 136 -8.00 0.92 6.44
C ILE A 136 -9.03 1.30 5.41
N CYS A 137 -8.77 0.91 4.15
CA CYS A 137 -9.57 1.29 3.01
C CYS A 137 -9.66 0.13 2.02
N GLN A 138 -10.82 0.01 1.38
CA GLN A 138 -11.04 -0.94 0.29
C GLN A 138 -11.61 -0.21 -0.92
N ALA A 139 -11.12 -0.56 -2.11
CA ALA A 139 -11.76 -0.15 -3.35
C ALA A 139 -12.38 -1.35 -4.04
N ARG A 140 -13.65 -1.22 -4.44
CA ARG A 140 -14.40 -2.29 -5.10
C ARG A 140 -14.38 -2.15 -6.60
N VAL A 141 -14.27 -3.29 -7.28
CA VAL A 141 -14.29 -3.44 -8.73
C VAL A 141 -15.27 -4.55 -9.07
N ALA A 142 -16.24 -4.27 -9.93
CA ALA A 142 -17.16 -5.30 -10.42
C ALA A 142 -16.41 -6.32 -11.30
N VAL A 143 -16.66 -7.61 -11.11
CA VAL A 143 -16.14 -8.65 -12.01
C VAL A 143 -17.10 -8.80 -13.18
N GLN A 144 -16.59 -8.65 -14.41
CA GLN A 144 -17.37 -8.75 -15.63
C GLN A 144 -17.35 -10.18 -16.16
N ALA A 145 -18.37 -10.57 -16.91
CA ALA A 145 -18.51 -11.95 -17.40
C ALA A 145 -17.40 -12.38 -18.36
N ASP A 146 -16.79 -11.42 -19.06
CA ASP A 146 -15.70 -11.61 -20.02
C ASP A 146 -14.31 -11.27 -19.45
N ASP A 147 -14.21 -11.06 -18.13
CA ASP A 147 -12.92 -10.74 -17.53
C ASP A 147 -11.90 -11.87 -17.66
N THR A 148 -10.73 -11.49 -18.06
CA THR A 148 -9.50 -12.26 -17.88
C THR A 148 -8.78 -11.83 -16.61
N GLU A 149 -7.81 -12.63 -16.14
CA GLU A 149 -6.93 -12.26 -15.04
C GLU A 149 -6.26 -10.89 -15.28
N GLN A 150 -5.88 -10.62 -16.53
CA GLN A 150 -5.20 -9.38 -16.93
C GLN A 150 -6.15 -8.18 -16.94
N SER A 151 -7.36 -8.30 -17.51
CA SER A 151 -8.34 -7.20 -17.54
C SER A 151 -8.80 -6.81 -16.16
N LEU A 152 -9.07 -7.80 -15.30
CA LEU A 152 -9.44 -7.56 -13.90
C LEU A 152 -8.31 -6.92 -13.12
N ALA A 153 -7.06 -7.43 -13.26
CA ALA A 153 -5.88 -6.85 -12.62
C ALA A 153 -5.66 -5.38 -13.02
N ALA A 154 -5.82 -5.05 -14.30
CA ALA A 154 -5.65 -3.68 -14.79
C ALA A 154 -6.64 -2.72 -14.12
N ARG A 155 -7.91 -3.12 -13.95
CA ARG A 155 -8.92 -2.29 -13.26
C ARG A 155 -8.65 -2.17 -11.76
N VAL A 156 -8.20 -3.25 -11.11
CA VAL A 156 -7.81 -3.23 -9.70
C VAL A 156 -6.63 -2.27 -9.47
N VAL A 157 -5.60 -2.33 -10.32
CA VAL A 157 -4.43 -1.43 -10.23
C VAL A 157 -4.82 0.05 -10.33
N LEU A 158 -5.82 0.41 -11.14
CA LEU A 158 -6.32 1.79 -11.19
C LEU A 158 -6.88 2.23 -9.83
N GLN A 159 -7.57 1.34 -9.13
CA GLN A 159 -8.08 1.63 -7.79
C GLN A 159 -6.95 1.68 -6.75
N GLU A 160 -5.97 0.80 -6.84
CA GLU A 160 -4.78 0.85 -5.97
C GLU A 160 -4.07 2.20 -6.08
N HIS A 161 -3.91 2.70 -7.30
CA HIS A 161 -3.27 4.00 -7.56
C HIS A 161 -4.06 5.19 -6.97
N ARG A 162 -5.35 5.02 -6.70
CA ARG A 162 -6.21 6.03 -6.11
C ARG A 162 -6.23 5.94 -4.59
N ILE A 163 -6.53 4.75 -4.04
CA ILE A 163 -6.72 4.62 -2.59
C ILE A 163 -5.42 4.64 -1.78
N TYR A 164 -4.30 4.19 -2.38
CA TYR A 164 -3.05 4.14 -1.63
C TYR A 164 -2.51 5.54 -1.31
N PRO A 165 -2.35 6.47 -2.29
CA PRO A 165 -1.98 7.85 -1.98
C PRO A 165 -2.97 8.54 -1.03
N MET A 166 -4.28 8.30 -1.19
CA MET A 166 -5.30 8.85 -0.31
C MET A 166 -5.07 8.44 1.16
N VAL A 167 -4.86 7.15 1.43
CA VAL A 167 -4.61 6.66 2.79
C VAL A 167 -3.30 7.22 3.36
N ILE A 168 -2.24 7.25 2.56
CA ILE A 168 -0.96 7.85 2.95
C ILE A 168 -1.16 9.32 3.33
N GLY A 169 -1.93 10.07 2.55
CA GLY A 169 -2.24 11.47 2.83
C GLY A 169 -3.02 11.67 4.15
N LEU A 170 -3.97 10.79 4.46
CA LEU A 170 -4.68 10.83 5.74
C LEU A 170 -3.76 10.58 6.93
N ILE A 171 -2.80 9.66 6.80
CA ILE A 171 -1.82 9.37 7.85
C ILE A 171 -0.85 10.54 7.99
N ALA A 172 -0.31 11.05 6.89
CA ALA A 172 0.63 12.18 6.90
C ALA A 172 0.00 13.46 7.49
N ALA A 173 -1.29 13.68 7.25
CA ALA A 173 -2.04 14.78 7.86
C ALA A 173 -2.40 14.54 9.35
N GLY A 174 -1.98 13.41 9.94
CA GLY A 174 -2.29 13.05 11.33
C GLY A 174 -3.78 12.70 11.58
N ARG A 175 -4.58 12.60 10.53
CA ARG A 175 -6.02 12.32 10.59
C ARG A 175 -6.31 10.85 10.84
N LEU A 176 -5.46 9.95 10.29
CA LEU A 176 -5.60 8.51 10.43
C LEU A 176 -4.41 7.92 11.18
N LYS A 177 -4.68 7.10 12.17
CA LYS A 177 -3.66 6.41 12.97
C LYS A 177 -4.16 5.07 13.49
N LEU A 178 -3.22 4.18 13.80
CA LEU A 178 -3.48 2.94 14.50
C LEU A 178 -3.32 3.14 16.00
N GLN A 179 -4.33 2.80 16.78
CA GLN A 179 -4.30 2.79 18.26
C GLN A 179 -4.58 1.37 18.76
N GLY A 180 -3.53 0.65 19.17
CA GLY A 180 -3.62 -0.78 19.40
C GLY A 180 -3.99 -1.52 18.10
N ALA A 181 -5.15 -2.19 18.07
CA ALA A 181 -5.68 -2.83 16.87
C ALA A 181 -6.78 -2.00 16.17
N THR A 182 -7.09 -0.80 16.67
CA THR A 182 -8.18 0.01 16.17
C THR A 182 -7.67 1.13 15.27
N ILE A 183 -8.27 1.29 14.10
CA ILE A 183 -8.02 2.42 13.22
C ILE A 183 -8.87 3.59 13.70
N VAL A 184 -8.23 4.74 13.88
CA VAL A 184 -8.89 5.99 14.28
C VAL A 184 -8.74 6.99 13.14
N LEU A 185 -9.85 7.53 12.66
CA LEU A 185 -9.94 8.60 11.66
C LEU A 185 -10.61 9.82 12.29
N ASP A 186 -9.93 10.98 12.23
CA ASP A 186 -10.42 12.25 12.78
C ASP A 186 -10.89 12.13 14.24
N GLY A 187 -10.16 11.34 15.04
CA GLY A 187 -10.45 11.10 16.45
C GLY A 187 -11.55 10.05 16.73
N GLN A 188 -12.16 9.47 15.70
CA GLN A 188 -13.21 8.46 15.84
C GLN A 188 -12.71 7.08 15.40
N ALA A 189 -13.04 6.05 16.19
CA ALA A 189 -12.72 4.67 15.83
C ALA A 189 -13.55 4.23 14.62
N LEU A 190 -12.90 3.69 13.60
CA LEU A 190 -13.59 3.10 12.46
C LEU A 190 -14.14 1.73 12.84
N SER A 191 -15.44 1.53 12.66
CA SER A 191 -16.13 0.24 12.84
C SER A 191 -16.01 -0.67 11.62
N ALA A 192 -15.67 -0.11 10.46
CA ALA A 192 -15.45 -0.82 9.20
C ALA A 192 -14.43 -0.03 8.34
N PRO A 193 -13.77 -0.66 7.37
CA PRO A 193 -12.90 0.03 6.42
C PRO A 193 -13.64 1.12 5.65
N ILE A 194 -12.91 2.16 5.26
CA ILE A 194 -13.39 3.13 4.27
C ILE A 194 -13.63 2.37 2.97
N VAL A 195 -14.78 2.55 2.34
CA VAL A 195 -15.11 1.89 1.07
C VAL A 195 -15.18 2.92 -0.05
N GLU A 196 -14.42 2.66 -1.10
CA GLU A 196 -14.39 3.44 -2.34
C GLU A 196 -14.92 2.58 -3.49
N ASP A 197 -15.93 3.07 -4.20
CA ASP A 197 -16.48 2.39 -5.37
C ASP A 197 -15.88 2.95 -6.67
N GLU A 198 -15.80 2.12 -7.70
CA GLU A 198 -15.27 2.48 -9.01
C GLU A 198 -16.00 3.70 -9.62
N GLN A 199 -17.29 3.87 -9.31
CA GLN A 199 -18.12 4.96 -9.82
C GLN A 199 -17.85 6.33 -9.15
N HIS A 200 -17.24 6.37 -7.96
CA HIS A 200 -16.88 7.62 -7.28
C HIS A 200 -15.62 8.29 -7.84
N ALA A 201 -14.91 7.64 -8.76
CA ALA A 201 -13.71 8.15 -9.41
C ALA A 201 -13.95 9.42 -10.26
N GLN A 202 -15.20 9.80 -10.50
CA GLN A 202 -15.57 10.97 -11.34
C GLN A 202 -16.00 12.22 -10.54
N ARG A 203 -16.03 12.19 -9.21
CA ARG A 203 -16.33 13.39 -8.42
C ARG A 203 -15.04 14.06 -7.95
N PRO A 204 -14.77 15.32 -8.37
CA PRO A 204 -13.71 16.09 -7.74
C PRO A 204 -14.01 16.22 -6.25
N VAL A 205 -13.00 16.04 -5.42
CA VAL A 205 -13.08 16.31 -3.97
C VAL A 205 -13.33 17.82 -3.85
N ASN A 206 -14.58 18.22 -3.67
CA ASN A 206 -14.91 19.58 -3.33
C ASN A 206 -14.27 19.88 -1.97
N ALA A 207 -13.21 20.68 -1.98
CA ALA A 207 -12.72 21.37 -0.81
C ALA A 207 -13.91 22.18 -0.27
N GLY A 208 -14.48 21.73 0.85
CA GLY A 208 -15.56 22.42 1.53
C GLY A 208 -15.14 23.84 1.84
N ALA A 209 -15.72 24.80 1.13
CA ALA A 209 -15.69 26.19 1.49
C ALA A 209 -16.45 26.32 2.81
N HIS A 210 -15.75 26.62 3.87
CA HIS A 210 -16.37 27.19 5.05
C HIS A 210 -16.48 28.69 4.85
N ALA A 211 -17.72 29.15 4.71
CA ALA A 211 -18.11 30.54 4.93
C ALA A 211 -18.25 30.77 6.43
#